data_b5b4da0d87cecbc89e37340270e1d13a
#
_entry.id   b5b4da0d87cecbc89e37340270e1d13a
#
_cell.length_a   1.000
_cell.length_b   1.000
_cell.length_c   1.000
_cell.angle_alpha   90.00
_cell.angle_beta   90.00
_cell.angle_gamma   90.00
#
_symmetry.space_group_name_H-M   'P 1'
#
loop_
_entity.id
_entity.type
_entity.pdbx_description
1 polymer ?
#
loop_
_entity_poly.entity_id
_entity_poly.type
_entity_poly.pdbx_seq_one_letter_code
_entity_poly.pdbx_strand_id
1 'polypeptide(L)'
;MTSTMGRIFEDTGGLVLRTLGVLRLVVTGRFDRRETLRLIDEGLRDVAVTVVIGTIVIGGIVGLQGLTYLTRYAATDVFGWAAAMSAFRDVGPTLLAFALAARLGTRNAAETAVLAARERLDAICALGLDPARLVTVPRVVALVVISLALYPPAALVMLVVAFLCAAVLGGQSVVISAWSVVEYVEADILLEGLLRMACFGLTVGLATTHAGLSLWLTDRRGASDVGAAVYGGSVVSACGIVAVNLIASLLGSAG
;
A
#
# COMPACT_ATOMS: atom_id res chain seq x y z
N MET A 1 -5.59 9.51 32.18
CA MET A 1 -4.64 9.74 31.05
C MET A 1 -3.52 8.69 30.98
N THR A 2 -3.06 8.11 32.04
CA THR A 2 -2.03 7.04 32.09
C THR A 2 -2.47 5.69 31.52
N SER A 3 -3.77 5.35 31.53
CA SER A 3 -4.29 4.08 31.02
C SER A 3 -4.36 4.00 29.48
N THR A 4 -4.49 5.11 28.80
CA THR A 4 -4.57 5.16 27.33
C THR A 4 -3.19 5.00 26.70
N MET A 5 -2.18 5.60 27.31
CA MET A 5 -0.79 5.51 26.84
C MET A 5 -0.20 4.11 27.05
N GLY A 6 -0.53 3.44 28.17
CA GLY A 6 -0.15 2.04 28.42
C GLY A 6 -0.73 1.07 27.38
N ARG A 7 -2.00 1.24 27.01
CA ARG A 7 -2.65 0.42 25.96
C ARG A 7 -2.02 0.63 24.57
N ILE A 8 -1.65 1.85 24.23
CA ILE A 8 -0.96 2.14 22.95
C ILE A 8 0.40 1.44 22.91
N PHE A 9 1.14 1.41 24.02
CA PHE A 9 2.43 0.71 24.10
C PHE A 9 2.27 -0.82 24.09
N GLU A 10 1.26 -1.38 24.74
CA GLU A 10 0.95 -2.82 24.68
C GLU A 10 0.49 -3.24 23.28
N ASP A 11 -0.35 -2.45 22.63
CA ASP A 11 -0.82 -2.70 21.26
C ASP A 11 0.33 -2.58 20.23
N THR A 12 1.22 -1.60 20.38
CA THR A 12 2.39 -1.46 19.49
C THR A 12 3.45 -2.54 19.74
N GLY A 13 3.70 -2.94 20.96
CA GLY A 13 4.60 -4.06 21.28
C GLY A 13 4.09 -5.40 20.75
N GLY A 14 2.78 -5.65 20.90
CA GLY A 14 2.11 -6.82 20.34
C GLY A 14 2.16 -6.85 18.81
N LEU A 15 2.06 -5.69 18.16
CA LEU A 15 2.14 -5.53 16.71
C LEU A 15 3.53 -5.90 16.19
N VAL A 16 4.59 -5.45 16.85
CA VAL A 16 5.98 -5.75 16.47
C VAL A 16 6.30 -7.24 16.61
N LEU A 17 5.93 -7.87 17.72
CA LEU A 17 6.18 -9.30 17.92
C LEU A 17 5.42 -10.18 16.92
N ARG A 18 4.18 -9.79 16.56
CA ARG A 18 3.39 -10.48 15.54
C ARG A 18 3.93 -10.25 14.14
N THR A 19 4.42 -9.07 13.84
CA THR A 19 5.11 -8.76 12.57
C THR A 19 6.28 -9.69 12.36
N LEU A 20 7.11 -9.89 13.37
CA LEU A 20 8.24 -10.84 13.32
C LEU A 20 7.77 -12.29 13.16
N GLY A 21 6.70 -12.68 13.84
CA GLY A 21 6.07 -14.00 13.70
C GLY A 21 5.53 -14.25 12.29
N VAL A 22 4.81 -13.28 11.73
CA VAL A 22 4.29 -13.34 10.36
C VAL A 22 5.44 -13.39 9.34
N LEU A 23 6.45 -12.54 9.50
CA LEU A 23 7.62 -12.51 8.61
C LEU A 23 8.34 -13.86 8.59
N ARG A 24 8.52 -14.48 9.77
CA ARG A 24 9.10 -15.82 9.90
C ARG A 24 8.24 -16.88 9.21
N LEU A 25 6.92 -16.83 9.31
CA LEU A 25 6.01 -17.76 8.66
C LEU A 25 5.99 -17.56 7.13
N VAL A 26 6.06 -16.34 6.65
CA VAL A 26 6.21 -16.01 5.21
C VAL A 26 7.50 -16.62 4.67
N VAL A 27 8.63 -16.39 5.34
CA VAL A 27 9.94 -16.92 4.92
C VAL A 27 9.98 -18.44 4.95
N THR A 28 9.33 -19.08 5.93
CA THR A 28 9.27 -20.57 6.02
C THR A 28 8.28 -21.20 5.05
N GLY A 29 7.50 -20.42 4.31
CA GLY A 29 6.56 -20.92 3.29
C GLY A 29 5.42 -21.81 3.82
N ARG A 30 5.15 -21.77 5.13
CA ARG A 30 4.15 -22.59 5.81
C ARG A 30 2.80 -21.88 5.91
N PHE A 31 2.20 -21.58 4.76
CA PHE A 31 0.88 -20.94 4.67
C PHE A 31 0.06 -21.57 3.54
N ASP A 32 -1.24 -21.36 3.55
CA ASP A 32 -2.14 -21.88 2.52
C ASP A 32 -1.99 -21.08 1.22
N ARG A 33 -1.25 -21.68 0.26
CA ARG A 33 -1.00 -21.07 -1.06
C ARG A 33 -2.28 -20.90 -1.87
N ARG A 34 -3.24 -21.82 -1.71
CA ARG A 34 -4.49 -21.79 -2.47
C ARG A 34 -5.35 -20.62 -2.05
N GLU A 35 -5.47 -20.39 -0.74
CA GLU A 35 -6.18 -19.23 -0.20
C GLU A 35 -5.47 -17.92 -0.56
N THR A 36 -4.14 -17.88 -0.51
CA THR A 36 -3.36 -16.70 -0.92
C THR A 36 -3.62 -16.33 -2.37
N LEU A 37 -3.58 -17.29 -3.30
CA LEU A 37 -3.84 -17.05 -4.72
C LEU A 37 -5.27 -16.59 -4.98
N ARG A 38 -6.24 -17.14 -4.25
CA ARG A 38 -7.63 -16.68 -4.32
C ARG A 38 -7.76 -15.22 -3.88
N LEU A 39 -7.15 -14.86 -2.75
CA LEU A 39 -7.15 -13.49 -2.23
C LEU A 39 -6.46 -12.50 -3.19
N ILE A 40 -5.40 -12.92 -3.88
CA ILE A 40 -4.72 -12.13 -4.90
C ILE A 40 -5.66 -11.89 -6.09
N ASP A 41 -6.28 -12.92 -6.65
CA ASP A 41 -7.18 -12.80 -7.81
C ASP A 41 -8.39 -11.90 -7.49
N GLU A 42 -9.06 -12.15 -6.35
CA GLU A 42 -10.17 -11.34 -5.89
C GLU A 42 -9.75 -9.88 -5.65
N GLY A 43 -8.60 -9.66 -4.97
CA GLY A 43 -8.10 -8.33 -4.66
C GLY A 43 -7.70 -7.54 -5.89
N LEU A 44 -7.03 -8.16 -6.86
CA LEU A 44 -6.65 -7.51 -8.12
C LEU A 44 -7.90 -7.03 -8.89
N ARG A 45 -8.93 -7.87 -8.98
CA ARG A 45 -10.19 -7.50 -9.66
C ARG A 45 -10.93 -6.36 -8.95
N ASP A 46 -10.95 -6.40 -7.61
CA ASP A 46 -11.67 -5.40 -6.80
C ASP A 46 -11.02 -4.00 -6.89
N VAL A 47 -9.69 -3.93 -6.96
CA VAL A 47 -8.97 -2.65 -6.90
C VAL A 47 -8.57 -2.08 -8.26
N ALA A 48 -8.52 -2.89 -9.32
CA ALA A 48 -7.99 -2.50 -10.63
C ALA A 48 -8.64 -1.21 -11.17
N VAL A 49 -9.96 -1.11 -11.15
CA VAL A 49 -10.68 0.06 -11.65
C VAL A 49 -10.35 1.31 -10.82
N THR A 50 -10.32 1.18 -9.50
CA THR A 50 -10.00 2.29 -8.59
C THR A 50 -8.58 2.80 -8.81
N VAL A 51 -7.62 1.90 -9.02
CA VAL A 51 -6.23 2.24 -9.30
C VAL A 51 -6.10 2.94 -10.65
N VAL A 52 -6.73 2.42 -11.71
CA VAL A 52 -6.67 3.04 -13.03
C VAL A 52 -7.24 4.46 -13.01
N ILE A 53 -8.41 4.65 -12.42
CA ILE A 53 -9.01 5.99 -12.31
C ILE A 53 -8.11 6.93 -11.49
N GLY A 54 -7.64 6.46 -10.34
CA GLY A 54 -6.75 7.24 -9.48
C GLY A 54 -5.46 7.67 -10.18
N THR A 55 -4.80 6.75 -10.88
CA THR A 55 -3.55 7.04 -11.60
C THR A 55 -3.74 7.98 -12.78
N ILE A 56 -4.88 7.92 -13.48
CA ILE A 56 -5.23 8.88 -14.54
C ILE A 56 -5.37 10.30 -13.95
N VAL A 57 -6.13 10.44 -12.88
CA VAL A 57 -6.35 11.76 -12.24
C VAL A 57 -5.04 12.34 -11.73
N ILE A 58 -4.25 11.54 -11.04
CA ILE A 58 -2.98 11.98 -10.46
C ILE A 58 -1.95 12.27 -11.54
N GLY A 59 -1.86 11.43 -12.58
CA GLY A 59 -1.00 11.67 -13.73
C GLY A 59 -1.32 12.98 -14.44
N GLY A 60 -2.62 13.28 -14.59
CA GLY A 60 -3.08 14.58 -15.11
C GLY A 60 -2.65 15.78 -14.25
N ILE A 61 -2.80 15.67 -12.93
CA ILE A 61 -2.37 16.72 -11.99
C ILE A 61 -0.85 16.91 -12.05
N VAL A 62 -0.08 15.84 -12.01
CA VAL A 62 1.39 15.89 -12.09
C VAL A 62 1.84 16.50 -13.42
N GLY A 63 1.21 16.10 -14.54
CA GLY A 63 1.50 16.63 -15.86
C GLY A 63 1.25 18.15 -15.94
N LEU A 64 0.08 18.60 -15.50
CA LEU A 64 -0.29 20.03 -15.55
C LEU A 64 0.51 20.89 -14.60
N GLN A 65 0.60 20.50 -13.34
CA GLN A 65 1.32 21.27 -12.34
C GLN A 65 2.83 21.24 -12.58
N GLY A 66 3.40 20.06 -12.88
CA GLY A 66 4.80 19.91 -13.18
C GLY A 66 5.22 20.80 -14.35
N LEU A 67 4.47 20.76 -15.45
CA LEU A 67 4.75 21.63 -16.60
C LEU A 67 4.62 23.12 -16.24
N THR A 68 3.57 23.50 -15.51
CA THR A 68 3.35 24.89 -15.10
C THR A 68 4.52 25.44 -14.26
N TYR A 69 5.07 24.62 -13.36
CA TYR A 69 6.24 25.00 -12.57
C TYR A 69 7.50 25.09 -13.43
N LEU A 70 7.78 24.09 -14.25
CA LEU A 70 8.99 24.04 -15.05
C LEU A 70 9.05 25.13 -16.12
N THR A 71 7.92 25.52 -16.70
CA THR A 71 7.85 26.66 -17.63
C THR A 71 8.23 27.99 -16.96
N ARG A 72 7.88 28.18 -15.68
CA ARG A 72 8.28 29.40 -14.93
C ARG A 72 9.78 29.52 -14.74
N TYR A 73 10.50 28.39 -14.70
CA TYR A 73 11.95 28.34 -14.52
C TYR A 73 12.70 28.08 -15.81
N ALA A 74 12.02 28.12 -16.97
CA ALA A 74 12.58 27.79 -18.29
C ALA A 74 13.29 26.41 -18.35
N ALA A 75 12.81 25.44 -17.56
CA ALA A 75 13.41 24.11 -17.39
C ALA A 75 12.50 23.00 -17.95
N THR A 76 11.85 23.26 -19.08
CA THR A 76 10.89 22.32 -19.69
C THR A 76 11.54 21.02 -20.22
N ASP A 77 12.85 21.07 -20.49
CA ASP A 77 13.61 19.93 -21.04
C ASP A 77 13.70 18.75 -20.07
N VAL A 78 13.67 19.03 -18.75
CA VAL A 78 13.72 18.01 -17.70
C VAL A 78 12.31 17.55 -17.23
N PHE A 79 11.25 17.97 -17.93
CA PHE A 79 9.89 17.62 -17.54
C PHE A 79 9.65 16.10 -17.47
N GLY A 80 10.16 15.35 -18.46
CA GLY A 80 10.00 13.90 -18.49
C GLY A 80 10.63 13.21 -17.28
N TRP A 81 11.85 13.63 -16.92
CA TRP A 81 12.54 13.15 -15.72
C TRP A 81 11.73 13.47 -14.44
N ALA A 82 11.27 14.70 -14.28
CA ALA A 82 10.51 15.10 -13.10
C ALA A 82 9.18 14.34 -12.98
N ALA A 83 8.49 14.11 -14.11
CA ALA A 83 7.28 13.31 -14.16
C ALA A 83 7.55 11.83 -13.80
N ALA A 84 8.65 11.27 -14.30
CA ALA A 84 9.06 9.90 -13.99
C ALA A 84 9.44 9.73 -12.51
N MET A 85 10.21 10.66 -11.94
CA MET A 85 10.53 10.66 -10.51
C MET A 85 9.26 10.70 -9.65
N SER A 86 8.29 11.53 -10.03
CA SER A 86 6.99 11.58 -9.35
C SER A 86 6.22 10.27 -9.48
N ALA A 87 6.20 9.66 -10.67
CA ALA A 87 5.43 8.45 -10.93
C ALA A 87 6.04 7.19 -10.30
N PHE A 88 7.37 7.05 -10.35
CA PHE A 88 8.05 5.83 -9.90
C PHE A 88 8.59 5.91 -8.48
N ARG A 89 9.04 7.06 -8.02
CA ARG A 89 9.72 7.17 -6.73
C ARG A 89 8.82 7.65 -5.61
N ASP A 90 8.10 8.77 -5.80
CA ASP A 90 7.51 9.49 -4.67
C ASP A 90 5.98 9.44 -4.65
N VAL A 91 5.34 10.10 -5.63
CA VAL A 91 3.88 10.32 -5.61
C VAL A 91 3.13 9.05 -5.99
N GLY A 92 3.58 8.34 -7.04
CA GLY A 92 2.92 7.14 -7.53
C GLY A 92 2.78 6.04 -6.47
N PRO A 93 3.88 5.55 -5.87
CA PRO A 93 3.82 4.52 -4.83
C PRO A 93 2.99 4.94 -3.63
N THR A 94 3.16 6.18 -3.16
CA THR A 94 2.45 6.68 -1.96
C THR A 94 0.94 6.72 -2.17
N LEU A 95 0.48 7.27 -3.29
CA LEU A 95 -0.95 7.37 -3.59
C LEU A 95 -1.57 6.02 -3.90
N LEU A 96 -0.84 5.14 -4.59
CA LEU A 96 -1.27 3.76 -4.79
C LEU A 96 -1.43 3.03 -3.45
N ALA A 97 -0.50 3.21 -2.51
CA ALA A 97 -0.60 2.63 -1.18
C ALA A 97 -1.85 3.11 -0.42
N PHE A 98 -2.18 4.41 -0.48
CA PHE A 98 -3.42 4.92 0.11
C PHE A 98 -4.67 4.35 -0.56
N ALA A 99 -4.70 4.22 -1.89
CA ALA A 99 -5.81 3.60 -2.61
C ALA A 99 -6.00 2.13 -2.21
N LEU A 100 -4.89 1.37 -2.08
CA LEU A 100 -4.92 -0.01 -1.61
C LEU A 100 -5.38 -0.12 -0.15
N ALA A 101 -4.89 0.76 0.74
CA ALA A 101 -5.31 0.80 2.13
C ALA A 101 -6.82 1.11 2.27
N ALA A 102 -7.31 2.07 1.50
CA ALA A 102 -8.72 2.45 1.51
C ALA A 102 -9.65 1.36 0.98
N ARG A 103 -9.22 0.58 -0.01
CA ARG A 103 -10.07 -0.44 -0.65
C ARG A 103 -9.85 -1.83 -0.06
N LEU A 104 -8.63 -2.35 -0.22
CA LEU A 104 -8.29 -3.70 0.23
C LEU A 104 -8.03 -3.77 1.74
N GLY A 105 -7.43 -2.73 2.31
CA GLY A 105 -7.17 -2.66 3.74
C GLY A 105 -8.46 -2.67 4.56
N THR A 106 -9.44 -1.84 4.20
CA THR A 106 -10.76 -1.80 4.86
C THR A 106 -11.50 -3.12 4.72
N ARG A 107 -11.51 -3.72 3.53
CA ARG A 107 -12.09 -5.04 3.27
C ARG A 107 -11.42 -6.11 4.14
N ASN A 108 -10.10 -6.14 4.17
CA ASN A 108 -9.31 -7.10 4.97
C ASN A 108 -9.61 -6.98 6.47
N ALA A 109 -9.68 -5.76 7.01
CA ALA A 109 -10.03 -5.52 8.40
C ALA A 109 -11.46 -5.98 8.71
N ALA A 110 -12.43 -5.67 7.83
CA ALA A 110 -13.82 -6.08 7.99
C ALA A 110 -13.99 -7.60 7.97
N GLU A 111 -13.40 -8.29 6.99
CA GLU A 111 -13.49 -9.75 6.89
C GLU A 111 -12.84 -10.43 8.09
N THR A 112 -11.68 -9.94 8.56
CA THR A 112 -10.99 -10.52 9.71
C THR A 112 -11.77 -10.27 11.00
N ALA A 113 -12.36 -9.08 11.16
CA ALA A 113 -13.22 -8.74 12.28
C ALA A 113 -14.49 -9.60 12.32
N VAL A 114 -15.11 -9.87 11.17
CA VAL A 114 -16.26 -10.76 11.05
C VAL A 114 -15.91 -12.21 11.40
N LEU A 115 -14.71 -12.68 11.00
CA LEU A 115 -14.23 -14.03 11.42
C LEU A 115 -14.09 -14.11 12.94
N ALA A 116 -13.57 -13.06 13.57
CA ALA A 116 -13.45 -12.96 15.02
C ALA A 116 -14.84 -12.95 15.70
N ALA A 117 -15.74 -12.09 15.25
CA ALA A 117 -17.09 -11.95 15.82
C ALA A 117 -17.95 -13.20 15.69
N ARG A 118 -17.73 -14.03 14.66
CA ARG A 118 -18.46 -15.28 14.42
C ARG A 118 -17.83 -16.51 15.07
N GLU A 119 -16.88 -16.36 15.99
CA GLU A 119 -16.19 -17.45 16.71
C GLU A 119 -15.46 -18.44 15.77
N ARG A 120 -15.23 -18.08 14.51
CA ARG A 120 -14.53 -18.97 13.57
C ARG A 120 -13.07 -19.15 13.94
N LEU A 121 -12.46 -18.16 14.58
CA LEU A 121 -11.08 -18.27 15.06
C LEU A 121 -10.99 -19.25 16.24
N ASP A 122 -11.99 -19.26 17.13
CA ASP A 122 -12.08 -20.23 18.24
C ASP A 122 -12.24 -21.66 17.71
N ALA A 123 -13.05 -21.87 16.68
CA ALA A 123 -13.18 -23.15 16.02
C ALA A 123 -11.87 -23.63 15.39
N ILE A 124 -11.09 -22.74 14.77
CA ILE A 124 -9.75 -23.07 14.21
C ILE A 124 -8.80 -23.49 15.33
N CYS A 125 -8.79 -22.77 16.45
CA CYS A 125 -7.99 -23.14 17.63
C CYS A 125 -8.41 -24.47 18.23
N ALA A 126 -9.72 -24.75 18.31
CA ALA A 126 -10.26 -26.02 18.83
C ALA A 126 -9.83 -27.23 17.98
N LEU A 127 -9.58 -27.04 16.68
CA LEU A 127 -9.02 -28.04 15.78
C LEU A 127 -7.49 -28.20 15.90
N GLY A 128 -6.84 -27.46 16.82
CA GLY A 128 -5.38 -27.48 16.98
C GLY A 128 -4.61 -26.74 15.88
N LEU A 129 -5.30 -25.93 15.07
CA LEU A 129 -4.72 -25.17 13.96
C LEU A 129 -4.36 -23.76 14.42
N ASP A 130 -3.28 -23.21 13.85
CA ASP A 130 -2.82 -21.86 14.14
C ASP A 130 -3.54 -20.82 13.26
N PRO A 131 -4.37 -19.91 13.84
CA PRO A 131 -5.07 -18.87 13.10
C PRO A 131 -4.12 -17.93 12.32
N ALA A 132 -2.90 -17.71 12.83
CA ALA A 132 -1.92 -16.88 12.14
C ALA A 132 -1.53 -17.47 10.78
N ARG A 133 -1.37 -18.79 10.69
CA ARG A 133 -1.00 -19.47 9.42
C ARG A 133 -2.13 -19.50 8.41
N LEU A 134 -3.38 -19.63 8.88
CA LEU A 134 -4.53 -19.81 8.01
C LEU A 134 -5.19 -18.48 7.61
N VAL A 135 -5.13 -17.46 8.45
CA VAL A 135 -5.84 -16.21 8.25
C VAL A 135 -4.88 -15.05 8.03
N THR A 136 -3.89 -14.84 8.93
CA THR A 136 -3.03 -13.66 8.90
C THR A 136 -2.04 -13.69 7.73
N VAL A 137 -1.27 -14.76 7.62
CA VAL A 137 -0.18 -14.84 6.64
C VAL A 137 -0.67 -14.79 5.20
N PRO A 138 -1.72 -15.54 4.77
CA PRO A 138 -2.24 -15.46 3.41
C PRO A 138 -2.68 -14.05 3.03
N ARG A 139 -3.33 -13.32 3.94
CA ARG A 139 -3.84 -11.96 3.71
C ARG A 139 -2.71 -10.94 3.58
N VAL A 140 -1.71 -11.01 4.45
CA VAL A 140 -0.54 -10.12 4.38
C VAL A 140 0.25 -10.36 3.09
N VAL A 141 0.52 -11.63 2.76
CA VAL A 141 1.24 -12.00 1.52
C VAL A 141 0.45 -11.55 0.29
N ALA A 142 -0.87 -11.76 0.27
CA ALA A 142 -1.71 -11.32 -0.84
C ALA A 142 -1.62 -9.80 -1.05
N LEU A 143 -1.71 -9.00 0.02
CA LEU A 143 -1.60 -7.54 -0.08
C LEU A 143 -0.23 -7.07 -0.57
N VAL A 144 0.86 -7.70 -0.13
CA VAL A 144 2.21 -7.41 -0.65
C VAL A 144 2.31 -7.75 -2.13
N VAL A 145 1.84 -8.91 -2.55
CA VAL A 145 1.89 -9.32 -3.96
C VAL A 145 1.03 -8.42 -4.84
N ILE A 146 -0.18 -8.06 -4.39
CA ILE A 146 -1.08 -7.14 -5.12
C ILE A 146 -0.43 -5.77 -5.25
N SER A 147 0.18 -5.23 -4.19
CA SER A 147 0.84 -3.93 -4.24
C SER A 147 2.00 -3.92 -5.23
N LEU A 148 2.83 -4.96 -5.24
CA LEU A 148 3.94 -5.10 -6.18
C LEU A 148 3.47 -5.29 -7.62
N ALA A 149 2.41 -6.09 -7.85
CA ALA A 149 1.88 -6.35 -9.19
C ALA A 149 1.22 -5.12 -9.82
N LEU A 150 0.53 -4.30 -9.01
CA LEU A 150 -0.16 -3.11 -9.51
C LEU A 150 0.74 -1.89 -9.67
N TYR A 151 1.87 -1.84 -8.98
CA TYR A 151 2.73 -0.66 -9.00
C TYR A 151 3.30 -0.34 -10.40
N PRO A 152 3.98 -1.26 -11.13
CA PRO A 152 4.55 -0.92 -12.43
C PRO A 152 3.51 -0.43 -13.45
N PRO A 153 2.37 -1.12 -13.67
CA PRO A 153 1.37 -0.64 -14.62
C PRO A 153 0.73 0.68 -14.17
N ALA A 154 0.51 0.88 -12.87
CA ALA A 154 -0.05 2.13 -12.36
C ALA A 154 0.90 3.32 -12.58
N ALA A 155 2.19 3.16 -12.31
CA ALA A 155 3.21 4.17 -12.54
C ALA A 155 3.36 4.50 -14.04
N LEU A 156 3.31 3.50 -14.91
CA LEU A 156 3.32 3.71 -16.37
C LEU A 156 2.10 4.48 -16.85
N VAL A 157 0.90 4.14 -16.39
CA VAL A 157 -0.33 4.88 -16.74
C VAL A 157 -0.22 6.32 -16.27
N MET A 158 0.26 6.56 -15.05
CA MET A 158 0.47 7.89 -14.49
C MET A 158 1.44 8.71 -15.36
N LEU A 159 2.56 8.14 -15.78
CA LEU A 159 3.56 8.79 -16.62
C LEU A 159 3.01 9.13 -18.01
N VAL A 160 2.33 8.17 -18.66
CA VAL A 160 1.72 8.37 -19.98
C VAL A 160 0.68 9.49 -19.93
N VAL A 161 -0.17 9.51 -18.90
CA VAL A 161 -1.18 10.56 -18.74
C VAL A 161 -0.53 11.91 -18.48
N ALA A 162 0.55 11.98 -17.68
CA ALA A 162 1.30 13.20 -17.44
C ALA A 162 1.87 13.77 -18.77
N PHE A 163 2.43 12.92 -19.63
CA PHE A 163 2.94 13.33 -20.94
C PHE A 163 1.83 13.80 -21.86
N LEU A 164 0.70 13.09 -21.92
CA LEU A 164 -0.44 13.49 -22.75
C LEU A 164 -1.01 14.85 -22.31
N CYS A 165 -1.17 15.06 -21.01
CA CYS A 165 -1.62 16.35 -20.48
C CYS A 165 -0.65 17.48 -20.82
N ALA A 166 0.65 17.26 -20.66
CA ALA A 166 1.68 18.24 -20.99
C ALA A 166 1.72 18.56 -22.49
N ALA A 167 1.53 17.57 -23.35
CA ALA A 167 1.53 17.76 -24.79
C ALA A 167 0.27 18.52 -25.28
N VAL A 168 -0.92 18.09 -24.80
CA VAL A 168 -2.20 18.68 -25.28
C VAL A 168 -2.42 20.09 -24.75
N LEU A 169 -2.10 20.33 -23.48
CA LEU A 169 -2.41 21.57 -22.79
C LEU A 169 -1.22 22.55 -22.73
N GLY A 170 0.01 22.03 -22.79
CA GLY A 170 1.22 22.83 -22.70
C GLY A 170 2.07 22.88 -23.97
N GLY A 171 1.67 22.18 -25.02
CA GLY A 171 2.43 22.15 -26.27
C GLY A 171 3.82 21.47 -26.16
N GLN A 172 4.07 20.75 -25.06
CA GLN A 172 5.33 20.07 -24.82
C GLN A 172 5.48 18.86 -25.75
N SER A 173 6.67 18.68 -26.32
CA SER A 173 6.94 17.53 -27.16
C SER A 173 7.04 16.24 -26.34
N VAL A 174 6.18 15.27 -26.64
CA VAL A 174 6.21 13.93 -26.02
C VAL A 174 7.56 13.24 -26.25
N VAL A 175 8.18 13.47 -27.42
CA VAL A 175 9.49 12.88 -27.77
C VAL A 175 10.58 13.41 -26.87
N ILE A 176 10.63 14.72 -26.61
CA ILE A 176 11.61 15.34 -25.72
C ILE A 176 11.40 14.83 -24.30
N SER A 177 10.14 14.76 -23.84
CA SER A 177 9.82 14.25 -22.51
C SER A 177 10.20 12.77 -22.34
N ALA A 178 9.96 11.94 -23.36
CA ALA A 178 10.36 10.54 -23.35
C ALA A 178 11.89 10.37 -23.37
N TRP A 179 12.58 11.20 -24.15
CA TRP A 179 14.04 11.18 -24.22
C TRP A 179 14.67 11.51 -22.87
N SER A 180 14.18 12.53 -22.17
CA SER A 180 14.69 12.89 -20.84
C SER A 180 14.47 11.78 -19.80
N VAL A 181 13.44 10.93 -19.94
CA VAL A 181 13.28 9.74 -19.08
C VAL A 181 14.39 8.72 -19.35
N VAL A 182 14.66 8.43 -20.63
CA VAL A 182 15.71 7.45 -21.01
C VAL A 182 17.10 7.92 -20.59
N GLU A 183 17.35 9.22 -20.65
CA GLU A 183 18.66 9.82 -20.35
C GLU A 183 18.94 9.92 -18.85
N TYR A 184 17.91 10.25 -18.03
CA TYR A 184 18.10 10.60 -16.62
C TYR A 184 17.46 9.63 -15.63
N VAL A 185 16.64 8.65 -16.06
CA VAL A 185 16.01 7.67 -15.16
C VAL A 185 16.86 6.40 -15.11
N GLU A 186 17.47 6.17 -13.98
CA GLU A 186 18.23 4.95 -13.71
C GLU A 186 17.32 3.82 -13.21
N ALA A 187 17.77 2.57 -13.36
CA ALA A 187 16.99 1.39 -12.96
C ALA A 187 16.77 1.26 -11.43
N ASP A 188 17.62 1.91 -10.66
CA ASP A 188 17.54 1.97 -9.19
C ASP A 188 16.26 2.67 -8.71
N ILE A 189 15.75 3.66 -9.44
CA ILE A 189 14.49 4.35 -9.15
C ILE A 189 13.30 3.38 -9.14
N LEU A 190 13.26 2.46 -10.10
CA LEU A 190 12.24 1.41 -10.14
C LEU A 190 12.36 0.44 -8.97
N LEU A 191 13.59 0.07 -8.62
CA LEU A 191 13.84 -0.82 -7.49
C LEU A 191 13.44 -0.16 -6.16
N GLU A 192 13.78 1.11 -5.97
CA GLU A 192 13.37 1.89 -4.79
C GLU A 192 11.84 1.96 -4.67
N GLY A 193 11.14 2.23 -5.77
CA GLY A 193 9.67 2.24 -5.81
C GLY A 193 9.07 0.87 -5.48
N LEU A 194 9.63 -0.23 -6.01
CA LEU A 194 9.21 -1.59 -5.68
C LEU A 194 9.42 -1.91 -4.19
N LEU A 195 10.57 -1.54 -3.63
CA LEU A 195 10.85 -1.73 -2.21
C LEU A 195 9.88 -0.94 -1.33
N ARG A 196 9.59 0.32 -1.68
CA ARG A 196 8.57 1.12 -0.99
C ARG A 196 7.20 0.44 -1.05
N MET A 197 6.80 -0.05 -2.23
CA MET A 197 5.51 -0.74 -2.39
C MET A 197 5.43 -2.03 -1.59
N ALA A 198 6.51 -2.80 -1.50
CA ALA A 198 6.56 -3.98 -0.63
C ALA A 198 6.36 -3.60 0.84
N CYS A 199 7.04 -2.56 1.32
CA CYS A 199 6.88 -2.04 2.68
C CYS A 199 5.45 -1.52 2.94
N PHE A 200 4.85 -0.80 1.99
CA PHE A 200 3.47 -0.33 2.09
C PHE A 200 2.48 -1.50 2.14
N GLY A 201 2.59 -2.48 1.24
CA GLY A 201 1.75 -3.67 1.24
C GLY A 201 1.84 -4.45 2.56
N LEU A 202 3.05 -4.59 3.09
CA LEU A 202 3.29 -5.23 4.39
C LEU A 202 2.63 -4.43 5.53
N THR A 203 2.83 -3.12 5.56
CA THR A 203 2.27 -2.22 6.58
C THR A 203 0.74 -2.26 6.59
N VAL A 204 0.12 -2.13 5.41
CA VAL A 204 -1.34 -2.20 5.27
C VAL A 204 -1.86 -3.58 5.67
N GLY A 205 -1.21 -4.65 5.20
CA GLY A 205 -1.58 -6.02 5.51
C GLY A 205 -1.55 -6.32 7.00
N LEU A 206 -0.48 -5.95 7.67
CA LEU A 206 -0.31 -6.16 9.11
C LEU A 206 -1.28 -5.31 9.94
N ALA A 207 -1.37 -4.01 9.65
CA ALA A 207 -2.23 -3.09 10.40
C ALA A 207 -3.70 -3.51 10.33
N THR A 208 -4.20 -3.82 9.13
CA THR A 208 -5.62 -4.17 8.92
C THR A 208 -5.97 -5.55 9.46
N THR A 209 -5.08 -6.54 9.30
CA THR A 209 -5.30 -7.87 9.85
C THR A 209 -5.23 -7.85 11.38
N HIS A 210 -4.28 -7.10 11.95
CA HIS A 210 -4.18 -6.93 13.40
C HIS A 210 -5.43 -6.25 13.99
N ALA A 211 -5.91 -5.18 13.34
CA ALA A 211 -7.11 -4.48 13.78
C ALA A 211 -8.34 -5.40 13.79
N GLY A 212 -8.52 -6.24 12.79
CA GLY A 212 -9.59 -7.24 12.78
C GLY A 212 -9.43 -8.31 13.86
N LEU A 213 -8.22 -8.82 14.07
CA LEU A 213 -7.93 -9.82 15.10
C LEU A 213 -8.01 -9.27 16.53
N SER A 214 -7.89 -7.96 16.73
CA SER A 214 -7.99 -7.33 18.05
C SER A 214 -9.34 -7.58 18.72
N LEU A 215 -10.42 -7.76 17.95
CA LEU A 215 -11.73 -8.13 18.47
C LEU A 215 -11.71 -9.50 19.14
N TRP A 216 -11.07 -10.47 18.52
CA TRP A 216 -10.93 -11.81 19.10
C TRP A 216 -10.13 -11.79 20.41
N LEU A 217 -9.06 -10.98 20.47
CA LEU A 217 -8.21 -10.86 21.67
C LEU A 217 -8.90 -10.14 22.83
N THR A 218 -9.83 -9.23 22.53
CA THR A 218 -10.54 -8.43 23.54
C THR A 218 -11.95 -8.97 23.84
N ASP A 219 -12.32 -10.12 23.24
CA ASP A 219 -13.66 -10.74 23.35
C ASP A 219 -14.82 -9.78 23.00
N ARG A 220 -14.58 -8.86 22.06
CA ARG A 220 -15.58 -7.94 21.55
C ARG A 220 -16.21 -8.49 20.30
N ARG A 221 -17.56 -8.65 20.30
CA ARG A 221 -18.28 -9.36 19.24
C ARG A 221 -19.46 -8.55 18.68
N GLY A 222 -19.56 -7.28 19.05
CA GLY A 222 -20.63 -6.38 18.59
C GLY A 222 -20.43 -5.88 17.16
N ALA A 223 -21.52 -5.55 16.48
CA ALA A 223 -21.45 -4.95 15.14
C ALA A 223 -20.73 -3.58 15.15
N SER A 224 -20.88 -2.81 16.23
CA SER A 224 -20.16 -1.55 16.45
C SER A 224 -18.64 -1.75 16.58
N ASP A 225 -18.22 -2.88 17.16
CA ASP A 225 -16.81 -3.20 17.36
C ASP A 225 -16.14 -3.54 16.01
N VAL A 226 -16.86 -4.22 15.11
CA VAL A 226 -16.37 -4.45 13.72
C VAL A 226 -16.10 -3.14 13.01
N GLY A 227 -17.02 -2.17 13.09
CA GLY A 227 -16.83 -0.83 12.53
C GLY A 227 -15.62 -0.11 13.13
N ALA A 228 -15.44 -0.18 14.45
CA ALA A 228 -14.30 0.41 15.15
C ALA A 228 -12.96 -0.22 14.72
N ALA A 229 -12.93 -1.55 14.52
CA ALA A 229 -11.73 -2.24 14.03
C ALA A 229 -11.36 -1.83 12.60
N VAL A 230 -12.36 -1.71 11.71
CA VAL A 230 -12.13 -1.22 10.33
C VAL A 230 -11.57 0.19 10.33
N TYR A 231 -12.17 1.09 11.11
CA TYR A 231 -11.69 2.45 11.25
C TYR A 231 -10.27 2.51 11.83
N GLY A 232 -10.03 1.81 12.93
CA GLY A 232 -8.71 1.74 13.55
C GLY A 232 -7.63 1.19 12.62
N GLY A 233 -7.94 0.10 11.90
CA GLY A 233 -7.05 -0.49 10.91
C GLY A 233 -6.70 0.48 9.77
N SER A 234 -7.67 1.26 9.30
CA SER A 234 -7.47 2.26 8.25
C SER A 234 -6.57 3.40 8.73
N VAL A 235 -6.79 3.91 9.95
CA VAL A 235 -5.96 4.98 10.54
C VAL A 235 -4.53 4.50 10.75
N VAL A 236 -4.33 3.32 11.34
CA VAL A 236 -2.99 2.76 11.57
C VAL A 236 -2.26 2.52 10.24
N SER A 237 -2.98 2.02 9.21
CA SER A 237 -2.42 1.85 7.87
C SER A 237 -1.97 3.17 7.27
N ALA A 238 -2.79 4.22 7.37
CA ALA A 238 -2.46 5.55 6.85
C ALA A 238 -1.23 6.15 7.56
N CYS A 239 -1.19 6.08 8.89
CA CYS A 239 -0.02 6.52 9.66
C CYS A 239 1.23 5.72 9.30
N GLY A 240 1.09 4.41 9.13
CA GLY A 240 2.19 3.53 8.72
C GLY A 240 2.74 3.85 7.33
N ILE A 241 1.87 4.13 6.35
CA ILE A 241 2.28 4.56 5.00
C ILE A 241 3.09 5.87 5.10
N VAL A 242 2.61 6.86 5.86
CA VAL A 242 3.32 8.14 6.05
C VAL A 242 4.68 7.93 6.71
N ALA A 243 4.74 7.09 7.76
CA ALA A 243 5.99 6.78 8.45
C ALA A 243 7.01 6.09 7.53
N VAL A 244 6.58 5.07 6.77
CA VAL A 244 7.44 4.38 5.80
C VAL A 244 7.92 5.33 4.72
N ASN A 245 7.03 6.21 4.20
CA ASN A 245 7.40 7.18 3.18
C ASN A 245 8.43 8.19 3.70
N LEU A 246 8.27 8.67 4.93
CA LEU A 246 9.23 9.57 5.58
C LEU A 246 10.60 8.90 5.74
N ILE A 247 10.63 7.67 6.26
CA ILE A 247 11.87 6.91 6.43
C ILE A 247 12.57 6.69 5.09
N ALA A 248 11.82 6.26 4.07
CA ALA A 248 12.36 6.04 2.73
C ALA A 248 12.92 7.33 2.11
N SER A 249 12.25 8.46 2.30
CA SER A 249 12.74 9.76 1.82
C SER A 249 14.00 10.23 2.55
N LEU A 250 14.10 9.99 3.87
CA LEU A 250 15.30 10.31 4.64
C LEU A 250 16.50 9.45 4.22
N LEU A 251 16.29 8.17 3.96
CA LEU A 251 17.35 7.27 3.49
C LEU A 251 17.79 7.63 2.06
N GLY A 252 16.86 7.96 1.17
CA GLY A 252 17.18 8.38 -0.19
C GLY A 252 17.84 9.78 -0.30
N SER A 253 17.78 10.61 0.75
CA SER A 253 18.49 11.90 0.80
C SER A 253 19.89 11.80 1.39
N ALA A 254 20.24 10.67 1.99
CA ALA A 254 21.53 10.45 2.65
C ALA A 254 22.57 9.72 1.78
N GLY A 255 22.16 9.22 0.62
CA GLY A 255 23.01 8.58 -0.40
C GLY A 255 23.09 9.44 -1.66
#